data_bf9cb3712da33956476b17e78e236595
#
_entry.id   bf9cb3712da33956476b17e78e236595
#
_cell.length_a   1.000
_cell.length_b   1.000
_cell.length_c   1.000
_cell.angle_alpha   90.00
_cell.angle_beta   90.00
_cell.angle_gamma   90.00
#
_symmetry.space_group_name_H-M   'P 1'
#
loop_
_entity.id
_entity.type
_entity.pdbx_description
1 polymer ?
#
loop_
_entity_poly.entity_id
_entity_poly.type
_entity_poly.pdbx_seq_one_letter_code
_entity_poly.pdbx_strand_id
1 'polypeptide(L)' 'FLEECMAVVVKNIKEVKEYLDESGMDVEGMSKEELLEASEIFSLPDGTYLIVEG' A
#
# COMPACT_ATOMS: atom_id res chain seq x y z
N PHE A 1 11.90 -15.72 -11.23
CA PHE A 1 10.70 -16.03 -11.99
C PHE A 1 9.47 -15.50 -11.30
N LEU A 2 9.61 -14.95 -10.19
CA LEU A 2 8.49 -14.37 -9.49
C LEU A 2 8.55 -12.88 -9.45
N GLU A 3 9.39 -12.33 -10.25
CA GLU A 3 9.53 -10.89 -10.24
C GLU A 3 8.30 -10.20 -10.72
N GLU A 4 7.44 -10.91 -11.40
CA GLU A 4 6.26 -10.24 -11.90
C GLU A 4 5.27 -9.95 -10.85
N CYS A 5 5.39 -10.54 -9.68
CA CYS A 5 4.49 -10.25 -8.60
C CYS A 5 4.93 -8.98 -7.92
N MET A 6 4.40 -7.88 -8.38
CA MET A 6 4.74 -6.60 -7.78
C MET A 6 3.89 -6.36 -6.57
N ALA A 7 4.17 -7.08 -5.51
CA ALA A 7 3.41 -6.97 -4.28
C ALA A 7 4.36 -6.71 -3.13
N VAL A 8 3.96 -5.80 -2.25
CA VAL A 8 4.76 -5.42 -1.10
C VAL A 8 3.91 -5.60 0.15
N VAL A 9 4.47 -6.26 1.15
CA VAL A 9 3.78 -6.46 2.40
C VAL A 9 4.35 -5.48 3.42
N VAL A 10 3.48 -4.69 4.03
CA VAL A 10 3.88 -3.72 5.03
C VAL A 10 3.15 -4.03 6.33
N LYS A 11 3.66 -3.52 7.43
CA LYS A 11 3.16 -3.91 8.74
C LYS A 11 2.05 -3.02 9.24
N ASN A 12 1.94 -1.81 8.74
CA ASN A 12 0.91 -0.89 9.22
C ASN A 12 0.62 0.13 8.15
N ILE A 13 -0.38 0.96 8.43
CA ILE A 13 -0.82 1.94 7.45
C ILE A 13 0.24 3.02 7.24
N LYS A 14 1.05 3.25 8.26
CA LYS A 14 2.09 4.26 8.11
C LYS A 14 3.07 3.86 7.01
N GLU A 15 3.42 2.59 6.95
CA GLU A 15 4.31 2.14 5.91
C GLU A 15 3.64 2.18 4.54
N VAL A 16 2.33 1.98 4.51
CA VAL A 16 1.61 2.13 3.26
C VAL A 16 1.76 3.56 2.75
N LYS A 17 1.60 4.52 3.64
CA LYS A 17 1.71 5.91 3.24
C LYS A 17 3.12 6.22 2.75
N GLU A 18 4.13 5.71 3.43
CA GLU A 18 5.49 5.97 3.01
C GLU A 18 5.78 5.36 1.65
N TYR A 19 5.27 4.17 1.43
CA TYR A 19 5.49 3.51 0.15
C TYR A 19 4.86 4.32 -0.97
N LEU A 20 3.64 4.76 -0.78
CA LEU A 20 2.95 5.52 -1.82
C LEU A 20 3.58 6.90 -2.00
N ASP A 21 4.05 7.47 -0.91
CA ASP A 21 4.69 8.78 -0.99
C ASP A 21 5.95 8.70 -1.85
N GLU A 22 6.70 7.63 -1.71
CA GLU A 22 7.90 7.47 -2.52
C GLU A 22 7.57 7.24 -3.97
N SER A 23 6.39 6.71 -4.24
CA SER A 23 5.96 6.56 -5.62
C SER A 23 5.58 7.89 -6.26
N GLY A 24 5.55 8.95 -5.48
CA GLY A 24 5.15 10.24 -6.01
C GLY A 24 3.70 10.57 -5.78
N MET A 25 3.00 9.79 -4.98
CA MET A 25 1.60 10.03 -4.71
C MET A 25 1.47 10.98 -3.53
N ASP A 26 0.51 11.90 -3.64
CA ASP A 26 0.28 12.87 -2.58
C ASP A 26 -0.60 12.23 -1.52
N VAL A 27 0.02 11.64 -0.51
CA VAL A 27 -0.73 10.92 0.51
C VAL A 27 -1.11 11.79 1.69
N GLU A 28 -0.58 12.99 1.77
CA GLU A 28 -0.84 13.81 2.95
C GLU A 28 -2.27 14.25 3.03
N GLY A 29 -2.90 14.46 1.89
CA GLY A 29 -4.28 14.88 1.89
C GLY A 29 -5.27 13.74 1.78
N MET A 30 -4.81 12.50 1.90
CA MET A 30 -5.67 11.36 1.71
C MET A 30 -5.94 10.69 3.04
N SER A 31 -7.18 10.27 3.23
CA SER A 31 -7.51 9.51 4.41
C SER A 31 -7.11 8.06 4.22
N LYS A 32 -7.21 7.29 5.31
CA LYS A 32 -6.85 5.89 5.25
C LYS A 32 -7.66 5.16 4.20
N GLU A 33 -8.95 5.44 4.15
CA GLU A 33 -9.78 4.76 3.18
C GLU A 33 -9.41 5.14 1.76
N GLU A 34 -9.07 6.39 1.56
CA GLU A 34 -8.66 6.80 0.23
C GLU A 34 -7.35 6.16 -0.16
N LEU A 35 -6.47 5.99 0.79
CA LEU A 35 -5.22 5.31 0.51
C LEU A 35 -5.47 3.88 0.05
N LEU A 36 -6.36 3.20 0.73
CA LEU A 36 -6.64 1.81 0.39
C LEU A 36 -7.32 1.68 -0.95
N GLU A 37 -8.07 2.71 -1.35
CA GLU A 37 -8.72 2.67 -2.64
C GLU A 37 -7.83 3.16 -3.77
N ALA A 38 -6.88 4.01 -3.46
CA ALA A 38 -6.01 4.57 -4.49
C ALA A 38 -5.14 3.52 -5.13
N SER A 39 -4.82 2.48 -4.40
CA SER A 39 -4.03 1.37 -4.91
C SER A 39 -4.74 0.09 -4.50
N GLU A 40 -4.32 -1.01 -5.10
CA GLU A 40 -4.88 -2.28 -4.70
C GLU A 40 -4.19 -2.75 -3.45
N ILE A 41 -4.75 -2.37 -2.32
CA ILE A 41 -4.19 -2.68 -1.02
C ILE A 41 -5.18 -3.55 -0.28
N PHE A 42 -4.71 -4.68 0.22
CA PHE A 42 -5.55 -5.61 0.96
C PHE A 42 -5.08 -5.66 2.39
N SER A 43 -6.02 -5.53 3.32
CA SER A 43 -5.66 -5.66 4.71
C SER A 43 -5.75 -7.13 5.10
N LEU A 44 -4.73 -7.61 5.78
CA LEU A 44 -4.63 -9.00 6.15
C LEU A 44 -5.05 -9.16 7.60
N PRO A 45 -5.50 -10.36 7.97
CA PRO A 45 -6.03 -10.55 9.31
C PRO A 45 -5.01 -10.42 10.42
N ASP A 46 -3.74 -10.51 10.10
CA ASP A 46 -2.72 -10.38 11.15
C ASP A 46 -2.24 -8.95 11.32
N GLY A 47 -2.91 -7.99 10.70
CA GLY A 47 -2.56 -6.59 10.89
C GLY A 47 -1.63 -6.02 9.85
N THR A 48 -1.29 -6.78 8.84
CA THR A 48 -0.43 -6.30 7.78
C THR A 48 -1.26 -5.88 6.57
N TYR A 49 -0.60 -5.24 5.62
CA TYR A 49 -1.25 -4.80 4.41
C TYR A 49 -0.46 -5.28 3.21
N LEU A 50 -1.16 -5.69 2.18
CA LEU A 50 -0.54 -6.15 0.95
C LEU A 50 -0.80 -5.12 -0.13
N ILE A 51 0.26 -4.56 -0.68
CA ILE A 51 0.16 -3.55 -1.74
C ILE A 51 0.50 -4.23 -3.05
N VAL A 52 -0.44 -4.21 -3.97
CA VAL A 52 -0.25 -4.83 -5.26
C VAL A 52 -0.11 -3.73 -6.30
N GLU A 53 0.98 -3.76 -7.03
CA GLU A 53 1.20 -2.83 -8.14
C GLU A 53 1.03 -3.61 -9.42
N GLY A 54 0.02 -3.30 -10.11
CA GLY A 54 -0.25 -4.03 -11.31
C GLY A 54 0.36 -3.48 -12.56
#